data_f960718f0ec498577c59cc202f193b53
#
_entry.id   f960718f0ec498577c59cc202f193b53
#
_cell.length_a   1.000
_cell.length_b   1.000
_cell.length_c   1.000
_cell.angle_alpha   90.00
_cell.angle_beta   90.00
_cell.angle_gamma   90.00
#
_symmetry.space_group_name_H-M   'P 1'
#
loop_
_entity.id
_entity.type
_entity.pdbx_description
1 polymer ?
#
loop_
_entity_poly.entity_id
_entity_poly.type
_entity_poly.pdbx_seq_one_letter_code
_entity_poly.pdbx_strand_id
1 'polypeptide(L)'
;FMIRQLQPWYENIGKRQVKASKVYLRDSGLLHALLNLPDSQTLLGYSRMGASWEGFAIEQVLQSVKPAQAFFWATHTGAEVDLFFISRGRRYGVECKFSETPKITKSMNQALESLNLSHLWIIYPGEHSYPLSKKISVWPLKDIASLPKQLR
;
A
#
# COMPACT_ATOMS: atom_id res chain seq x y z
N PHE A 1 13.01 -7.16 -13.02
CA PHE A 1 12.30 -6.10 -13.73
C PHE A 1 10.80 -6.32 -13.82
N MET A 2 10.33 -7.58 -13.85
CA MET A 2 8.89 -7.91 -13.90
C MET A 2 8.25 -8.00 -12.53
N ILE A 3 9.03 -8.16 -11.48
CA ILE A 3 8.54 -8.29 -10.12
C ILE A 3 8.99 -7.12 -9.25
N ARG A 4 8.13 -6.74 -8.32
CA ARG A 4 8.40 -5.84 -7.20
C ARG A 4 8.57 -6.69 -5.95
N GLN A 5 9.69 -6.55 -5.28
CA GLN A 5 9.93 -7.17 -3.98
C GLN A 5 9.95 -6.07 -2.91
N LEU A 6 9.10 -6.19 -1.92
CA LEU A 6 9.11 -5.33 -0.73
C LEU A 6 9.66 -6.12 0.46
N GLN A 7 10.71 -5.58 1.06
CA GLN A 7 11.27 -6.10 2.30
C GLN A 7 10.42 -5.65 3.48
N PRO A 8 10.35 -6.43 4.55
CA PRO A 8 9.72 -5.97 5.78
C PRO A 8 10.57 -4.89 6.45
N TRP A 9 9.91 -3.88 7.02
CA TRP A 9 10.55 -2.88 7.87
C TRP A 9 10.69 -3.39 9.30
N TYR A 10 11.87 -3.19 9.90
CA TYR A 10 12.16 -3.50 11.29
C TYR A 10 12.65 -2.26 12.03
N GLU A 11 11.97 -1.85 13.10
CA GLU A 11 12.42 -0.74 13.96
C GLU A 11 13.69 -1.09 14.75
N ASN A 12 13.86 -2.36 15.14
CA ASN A 12 15.02 -2.84 15.89
C ASN A 12 15.73 -3.98 15.15
N ILE A 13 16.95 -3.73 14.75
CA ILE A 13 17.83 -4.71 14.08
C ILE A 13 18.04 -5.97 14.91
N GLY A 14 17.92 -5.89 16.26
CA GLY A 14 18.07 -7.02 17.18
C GLY A 14 16.88 -7.98 17.27
N LYS A 15 15.70 -7.60 16.76
CA LYS A 15 14.50 -8.45 16.71
C LYS A 15 14.19 -8.88 15.27
N ARG A 16 15.20 -9.37 14.57
CA ARG A 16 15.02 -9.95 13.23
C ARG A 16 14.18 -11.23 13.32
N GLN A 17 12.88 -11.06 13.26
CA GLN A 17 12.03 -12.15 12.86
C GLN A 17 11.90 -12.09 11.34
N VAL A 18 12.34 -13.15 10.70
CA VAL A 18 12.40 -13.27 9.24
C VAL A 18 10.97 -13.39 8.71
N LYS A 19 10.32 -12.25 8.44
CA LYS A 19 9.16 -12.26 7.57
C LYS A 19 9.65 -12.33 6.13
N ALA A 20 9.03 -13.21 5.34
CA ALA A 20 9.31 -13.28 3.92
C ALA A 20 8.94 -11.94 3.25
N SER A 21 9.72 -11.56 2.24
CA SER A 21 9.39 -10.39 1.42
C SER A 21 8.05 -10.58 0.72
N LYS A 22 7.28 -9.50 0.57
CA LYS A 22 6.13 -9.47 -0.33
C LYS A 22 6.63 -9.36 -1.77
N VAL A 23 6.01 -10.11 -2.68
CA VAL A 23 6.37 -10.12 -4.11
C VAL A 23 5.12 -9.85 -4.94
N TYR A 24 5.23 -8.88 -5.85
CA TYR A 24 4.16 -8.49 -6.77
C TYR A 24 4.66 -8.53 -8.21
N LEU A 25 3.80 -8.90 -9.16
CA LEU A 25 4.03 -8.61 -10.57
C LEU A 25 3.77 -7.11 -10.80
N ARG A 26 4.73 -6.43 -11.41
CA ARG A 26 4.65 -4.97 -11.66
C ARG A 26 3.62 -4.63 -12.74
N ASP A 27 3.41 -5.55 -13.67
CA ASP A 27 2.40 -5.45 -14.70
C ASP A 27 1.18 -6.29 -14.32
N SER A 28 0.10 -5.62 -13.91
CA SER A 28 -1.15 -6.28 -13.53
C SER A 28 -1.85 -6.93 -14.72
N GLY A 29 -1.68 -6.41 -15.93
CA GLY A 29 -2.22 -7.01 -17.15
C GLY A 29 -1.56 -8.36 -17.43
N LEU A 30 -0.24 -8.46 -17.27
CA LEU A 30 0.49 -9.72 -17.35
C LEU A 30 0.03 -10.70 -16.25
N LEU A 31 -0.15 -10.22 -15.01
CA LEU A 31 -0.68 -11.04 -13.92
C LEU A 31 -2.05 -11.63 -14.28
N HIS A 32 -2.96 -10.78 -14.78
CA HIS A 32 -4.32 -11.23 -15.15
C HIS A 32 -4.29 -12.20 -16.31
N ALA A 33 -3.43 -11.98 -17.31
CA ALA A 33 -3.25 -12.93 -18.41
C ALA A 33 -2.75 -14.30 -17.93
N LEU A 34 -1.75 -14.33 -17.06
CA LEU A 34 -1.22 -15.57 -16.46
C LEU A 34 -2.25 -16.30 -15.59
N LEU A 35 -3.16 -15.57 -14.96
CA LEU A 35 -4.26 -16.12 -14.16
C LEU A 35 -5.50 -16.46 -14.98
N ASN A 36 -5.45 -16.29 -16.30
CA ASN A 36 -6.59 -16.49 -17.23
C ASN A 36 -7.83 -15.67 -16.84
N LEU A 37 -7.63 -14.39 -16.53
CA LEU A 37 -8.67 -13.40 -16.21
C LEU A 37 -8.81 -12.40 -17.37
N PRO A 38 -9.56 -12.77 -18.45
CA PRO A 38 -9.51 -12.05 -19.72
C PRO A 38 -10.27 -10.72 -19.73
N ASP A 39 -11.19 -10.52 -18.77
CA ASP A 39 -12.06 -9.36 -18.73
C ASP A 39 -12.34 -8.86 -17.32
N SER A 40 -12.96 -7.68 -17.23
CA SER A 40 -13.27 -7.04 -15.95
C SER A 40 -14.28 -7.83 -15.11
N GLN A 41 -15.19 -8.58 -15.74
CA GLN A 41 -16.20 -9.36 -15.01
C GLN A 41 -15.55 -10.53 -14.28
N THR A 42 -14.69 -11.29 -14.95
CA THR A 42 -13.92 -12.38 -14.34
C THR A 42 -12.97 -11.87 -13.28
N LEU A 43 -12.33 -10.72 -13.51
CA LEU A 43 -11.43 -10.09 -12.54
C LEU A 43 -12.17 -9.65 -11.27
N LEU A 44 -13.34 -9.00 -11.40
CA LEU A 44 -14.13 -8.57 -10.24
C LEU A 44 -14.68 -9.75 -9.44
N GLY A 45 -14.95 -10.90 -10.10
CA GLY A 45 -15.34 -12.16 -9.45
C GLY A 45 -14.18 -12.96 -8.85
N TYR A 46 -12.93 -12.54 -9.09
CA TYR A 46 -11.76 -13.29 -8.63
C TYR A 46 -11.59 -13.16 -7.11
N SER A 47 -11.45 -14.30 -6.43
CA SER A 47 -11.37 -14.38 -4.97
C SER A 47 -10.17 -13.61 -4.35
N ARG A 48 -9.13 -13.33 -5.15
CA ARG A 48 -7.96 -12.55 -4.74
C ARG A 48 -7.89 -11.18 -5.40
N MET A 49 -9.03 -10.61 -5.77
CA MET A 49 -9.09 -9.26 -6.35
C MET A 49 -8.44 -8.21 -5.45
N GLY A 50 -8.61 -8.31 -4.14
CA GLY A 50 -7.95 -7.41 -3.18
C GLY A 50 -6.43 -7.44 -3.26
N ALA A 51 -5.82 -8.63 -3.39
CA ALA A 51 -4.38 -8.78 -3.55
C ALA A 51 -3.88 -8.26 -4.91
N SER A 52 -4.67 -8.46 -5.98
CA SER A 52 -4.37 -7.88 -7.30
C SER A 52 -4.41 -6.35 -7.26
N TRP A 53 -5.44 -5.79 -6.63
CA TRP A 53 -5.56 -4.35 -6.39
C TRP A 53 -4.38 -3.79 -5.59
N GLU A 54 -4.00 -4.46 -4.49
CA GLU A 54 -2.86 -4.07 -3.66
C GLU A 54 -1.59 -3.94 -4.48
N GLY A 55 -1.25 -4.97 -5.27
CA GLY A 55 -0.04 -4.95 -6.12
C GLY A 55 -0.08 -3.83 -7.16
N PHE A 56 -1.23 -3.61 -7.81
CA PHE A 56 -1.42 -2.53 -8.77
C PHE A 56 -1.27 -1.14 -8.11
N ALA A 57 -1.98 -0.92 -7.00
CA ALA A 57 -1.96 0.37 -6.30
C ALA A 57 -0.56 0.70 -5.75
N ILE A 58 0.14 -0.27 -5.14
CA ILE A 58 1.52 -0.10 -4.66
C ILE A 58 2.44 0.31 -5.80
N GLU A 59 2.38 -0.33 -6.96
CA GLU A 59 3.23 0.02 -8.09
C GLU A 59 2.96 1.45 -8.58
N GLN A 60 1.68 1.89 -8.64
CA GLN A 60 1.32 3.26 -9.01
C GLN A 60 1.84 4.29 -7.99
N VAL A 61 1.72 4.00 -6.69
CA VAL A 61 2.27 4.85 -5.64
C VAL A 61 3.78 4.97 -5.78
N LEU A 62 4.49 3.86 -5.93
CA LEU A 62 5.95 3.85 -6.05
C LEU A 62 6.46 4.58 -7.29
N GLN A 63 5.75 4.48 -8.41
CA GLN A 63 6.10 5.22 -9.63
C GLN A 63 5.85 6.73 -9.48
N SER A 64 4.83 7.12 -8.74
CA SER A 64 4.51 8.53 -8.49
C SER A 64 5.45 9.16 -7.45
N VAL A 65 5.60 8.52 -6.30
CA VAL A 65 6.38 9.06 -5.16
C VAL A 65 7.89 8.90 -5.34
N LYS A 66 8.33 7.81 -5.97
CA LYS A 66 9.74 7.44 -6.22
C LYS A 66 10.61 7.55 -4.95
N PRO A 67 10.22 6.90 -3.84
CA PRO A 67 11.02 6.94 -2.63
C PRO A 67 12.35 6.21 -2.85
N ALA A 68 13.42 6.62 -2.13
CA ALA A 68 14.73 5.97 -2.22
C ALA A 68 14.65 4.50 -1.79
N GLN A 69 13.84 4.20 -0.79
CA GLN A 69 13.56 2.85 -0.30
C GLN A 69 12.10 2.69 0.06
N ALA A 70 11.57 1.49 -0.13
CA ALA A 70 10.20 1.12 0.16
C ALA A 70 10.14 -0.24 0.84
N PHE A 71 9.25 -0.37 1.82
CA PHE A 71 9.08 -1.54 2.66
C PHE A 71 7.59 -1.82 2.86
N PHE A 72 7.24 -2.98 3.38
CA PHE A 72 5.97 -3.15 4.09
C PHE A 72 6.26 -3.27 5.59
N TRP A 73 5.25 -3.10 6.41
CA TRP A 73 5.40 -3.32 7.86
C TRP A 73 4.32 -4.26 8.35
N ALA A 74 4.72 -5.19 9.21
CA ALA A 74 3.79 -6.11 9.83
C ALA A 74 4.31 -6.59 11.19
N THR A 75 3.36 -6.88 12.10
CA THR A 75 3.63 -7.41 13.43
C THR A 75 3.27 -8.90 13.52
N HIS A 76 3.70 -9.57 14.61
CA HIS A 76 3.26 -10.93 14.91
C HIS A 76 1.79 -11.00 15.28
N THR A 77 1.24 -9.92 15.82
CA THR A 77 -0.17 -9.81 16.21
C THR A 77 -1.12 -9.54 15.05
N GLY A 78 -0.56 -9.48 13.81
CA GLY A 78 -1.35 -9.34 12.58
C GLY A 78 -1.62 -7.91 12.14
N ALA A 79 -1.08 -6.89 12.83
CA ALA A 79 -1.14 -5.53 12.29
C ALA A 79 -0.19 -5.40 11.11
N GLU A 80 -0.63 -4.70 10.06
CA GLU A 80 0.11 -4.57 8.81
C GLU A 80 -0.16 -3.21 8.14
N VAL A 81 0.83 -2.72 7.40
CA VAL A 81 0.72 -1.63 6.42
C VAL A 81 1.37 -2.09 5.12
N ASP A 82 0.65 -1.94 4.03
CA ASP A 82 1.03 -2.49 2.73
C ASP A 82 2.31 -1.85 2.17
N LEU A 83 2.47 -0.54 2.39
CA LEU A 83 3.66 0.19 1.95
C LEU A 83 4.09 1.19 3.03
N PHE A 84 5.36 1.16 3.38
CA PHE A 84 6.03 2.10 4.26
C PHE A 84 7.24 2.70 3.53
N PHE A 85 7.43 4.01 3.63
CA PHE A 85 8.60 4.68 3.08
C PHE A 85 8.96 5.95 3.86
N ILE A 86 10.19 6.40 3.66
CA ILE A 86 10.69 7.66 4.23
C ILE A 86 10.91 8.65 3.09
N SER A 87 10.41 9.86 3.27
CA SER A 87 10.63 10.97 2.35
C SER A 87 10.90 12.24 3.14
N ARG A 88 11.96 12.96 2.79
CA ARG A 88 12.36 14.21 3.44
C ARG A 88 12.47 14.09 4.98
N GLY A 89 12.99 12.96 5.46
CA GLY A 89 13.14 12.68 6.88
C GLY A 89 11.86 12.33 7.63
N ARG A 90 10.72 12.24 6.94
CA ARG A 90 9.42 11.88 7.54
C ARG A 90 8.96 10.51 7.06
N ARG A 91 8.19 9.84 7.89
CA ARG A 91 7.70 8.48 7.69
C ARG A 91 6.25 8.49 7.22
N TYR A 92 5.96 7.72 6.20
CA TYR A 92 4.66 7.65 5.56
C TYR A 92 4.23 6.19 5.38
N GLY A 93 2.93 5.98 5.54
CA GLY A 93 2.29 4.69 5.30
C GLY A 93 1.25 4.78 4.17
N VAL A 94 1.07 3.67 3.47
CA VAL A 94 0.00 3.49 2.50
C VAL A 94 -0.67 2.15 2.74
N GLU A 95 -1.98 2.17 2.77
CA GLU A 95 -2.85 1.00 2.80
C GLU A 95 -3.66 0.96 1.52
N CYS A 96 -3.83 -0.21 0.92
CA CYS A 96 -4.57 -0.37 -0.33
C CYS A 96 -5.89 -1.08 -0.05
N LYS A 97 -7.02 -0.44 -0.35
CA LYS A 97 -8.35 -1.02 -0.13
C LYS A 97 -9.18 -0.99 -1.41
N PHE A 98 -9.62 -2.16 -1.86
CA PHE A 98 -10.62 -2.28 -2.91
C PHE A 98 -12.01 -2.19 -2.28
N SER A 99 -12.45 -0.96 -1.98
CA SER A 99 -13.71 -0.66 -1.29
C SER A 99 -14.17 0.74 -1.67
N GLU A 100 -15.47 0.94 -1.80
CA GLU A 100 -16.07 2.26 -2.06
C GLU A 100 -15.97 3.21 -0.86
N THR A 101 -16.01 2.64 0.36
CA THR A 101 -16.01 3.40 1.61
C THR A 101 -15.00 2.86 2.61
N PRO A 102 -13.69 3.12 2.40
CA PRO A 102 -12.66 2.67 3.33
C PRO A 102 -12.86 3.26 4.73
N LYS A 103 -12.55 2.46 5.75
CA LYS A 103 -12.63 2.86 7.17
C LYS A 103 -11.29 2.66 7.85
N ILE A 104 -11.06 3.42 8.92
CA ILE A 104 -9.89 3.25 9.78
C ILE A 104 -9.96 1.88 10.46
N THR A 105 -8.85 1.16 10.43
CA THR A 105 -8.69 -0.14 11.10
C THR A 105 -7.78 -0.02 12.33
N LYS A 106 -7.83 -1.03 13.22
CA LYS A 106 -6.89 -1.13 14.35
C LYS A 106 -5.43 -1.21 13.88
N SER A 107 -5.17 -1.91 12.77
CA SER A 107 -3.84 -2.00 12.14
C SER A 107 -3.29 -0.63 11.78
N MET A 108 -4.10 0.23 11.16
CA MET A 108 -3.67 1.57 10.76
C MET A 108 -3.30 2.43 11.98
N ASN A 109 -4.09 2.39 13.05
CA ASN A 109 -3.78 3.11 14.29
C ASN A 109 -2.50 2.58 14.93
N GLN A 110 -2.33 1.27 15.01
CA GLN A 110 -1.11 0.65 15.53
C GLN A 110 0.12 1.02 14.69
N ALA A 111 0.00 1.08 13.37
CA ALA A 111 1.07 1.50 12.49
C ALA A 111 1.45 2.97 12.68
N LEU A 112 0.45 3.87 12.82
CA LEU A 112 0.69 5.28 13.10
C LEU A 112 1.56 5.48 14.34
N GLU A 113 1.26 4.73 15.40
CA GLU A 113 1.99 4.79 16.66
C GLU A 113 3.36 4.11 16.58
N SER A 114 3.38 2.84 16.15
CA SER A 114 4.60 2.01 16.15
C SER A 114 5.68 2.55 15.22
N LEU A 115 5.29 3.09 14.06
CA LEU A 115 6.21 3.64 13.06
C LEU A 115 6.39 5.15 13.20
N ASN A 116 5.68 5.80 14.10
CA ASN A 116 5.63 7.25 14.23
C ASN A 116 5.37 7.93 12.86
N LEU A 117 4.30 7.49 12.18
CA LEU A 117 3.97 8.01 10.86
C LEU A 117 3.56 9.48 10.93
N SER A 118 4.04 10.26 9.98
CA SER A 118 3.58 11.63 9.74
C SER A 118 2.19 11.62 9.11
N HIS A 119 1.94 10.69 8.18
CA HIS A 119 0.64 10.49 7.55
C HIS A 119 0.49 9.07 7.00
N LEU A 120 -0.75 8.59 6.90
CA LEU A 120 -1.13 7.34 6.26
C LEU A 120 -2.25 7.61 5.24
N TRP A 121 -2.05 7.18 4.01
CA TRP A 121 -3.07 7.25 2.96
C TRP A 121 -3.69 5.89 2.71
N ILE A 122 -5.02 5.88 2.56
CA ILE A 122 -5.76 4.72 2.08
C ILE A 122 -6.01 4.93 0.59
N ILE A 123 -5.34 4.14 -0.25
CA ILE A 123 -5.52 4.19 -1.70
C ILE A 123 -6.70 3.30 -2.08
N TYR A 124 -7.67 3.87 -2.81
CA TYR A 124 -8.91 3.19 -3.16
C TYR A 124 -9.37 3.52 -4.60
N PRO A 125 -10.30 2.76 -5.18
CA PRO A 125 -10.75 2.96 -6.56
C PRO A 125 -11.78 4.09 -6.74
N GLY A 126 -12.18 4.79 -5.68
CA GLY A 126 -13.23 5.81 -5.74
C GLY A 126 -12.76 7.16 -6.29
N GLU A 127 -13.62 8.17 -6.14
CA GLU A 127 -13.52 9.44 -6.85
C GLU A 127 -12.92 10.59 -6.04
N HIS A 128 -13.03 10.57 -4.71
CA HIS A 128 -12.76 11.74 -3.88
C HIS A 128 -11.71 11.48 -2.82
N SER A 129 -10.83 12.47 -2.57
CA SER A 129 -9.96 12.48 -1.41
C SER A 129 -10.66 13.14 -0.24
N TYR A 130 -10.54 12.55 0.94
CA TYR A 130 -11.09 13.11 2.18
C TYR A 130 -10.32 12.62 3.41
N PRO A 131 -10.26 13.43 4.48
CA PRO A 131 -9.65 13.02 5.74
C PRO A 131 -10.59 12.10 6.53
N LEU A 132 -10.03 11.05 7.11
CA LEU A 132 -10.70 10.23 8.13
C LEU A 132 -10.25 10.62 9.54
N SER A 133 -9.03 11.14 9.68
CA SER A 133 -8.48 11.68 10.91
C SER A 133 -7.38 12.72 10.59
N LYS A 134 -6.75 13.27 11.63
CA LYS A 134 -5.62 14.21 11.45
C LYS A 134 -4.45 13.61 10.66
N LYS A 135 -4.25 12.30 10.74
CA LYS A 135 -3.11 11.60 10.13
C LYS A 135 -3.51 10.49 9.15
N ILE A 136 -4.79 10.30 8.87
CA ILE A 136 -5.28 9.30 7.90
C ILE A 136 -6.20 9.99 6.92
N SER A 137 -5.92 9.81 5.63
CA SER A 137 -6.77 10.31 4.54
C SER A 137 -7.00 9.21 3.51
N VAL A 138 -8.19 9.23 2.91
CA VAL A 138 -8.53 8.43 1.74
C VAL A 138 -8.07 9.19 0.49
N TRP A 139 -7.45 8.48 -0.45
CA TRP A 139 -6.91 9.06 -1.68
C TRP A 139 -7.26 8.20 -2.89
N PRO A 140 -7.95 8.75 -3.89
CA PRO A 140 -8.30 7.99 -5.08
C PRO A 140 -7.05 7.68 -5.92
N LEU A 141 -6.98 6.46 -6.44
CA LEU A 141 -5.83 6.04 -7.26
C LEU A 141 -5.68 6.90 -8.53
N LYS A 142 -6.78 7.35 -9.12
CA LYS A 142 -6.76 8.24 -10.29
C LYS A 142 -5.97 9.53 -10.07
N ASP A 143 -5.91 10.02 -8.82
CA ASP A 143 -5.22 11.25 -8.44
C ASP A 143 -3.82 11.01 -7.88
N ILE A 144 -3.28 9.80 -8.05
CA ILE A 144 -2.01 9.38 -7.46
C ILE A 144 -0.83 10.26 -7.86
N ALA A 145 -0.86 10.83 -9.06
CA ALA A 145 0.18 11.75 -9.54
C ALA A 145 0.31 13.03 -8.70
N SER A 146 -0.73 13.39 -7.95
CA SER A 146 -0.72 14.55 -7.05
C SER A 146 -0.27 14.21 -5.61
N LEU A 147 -0.17 12.93 -5.26
CA LEU A 147 0.24 12.48 -3.92
C LEU A 147 1.62 13.02 -3.49
N PRO A 148 2.65 13.11 -4.37
CA PRO A 148 3.95 13.67 -3.97
C PRO A 148 3.89 15.10 -3.44
N LYS A 149 2.88 15.88 -3.84
CA LYS A 149 2.68 17.27 -3.35
C LYS A 149 2.23 17.31 -1.88
N GLN A 150 1.73 16.19 -1.35
CA GLN A 150 1.31 16.04 0.04
C GLN A 150 2.49 15.69 0.97
N LEU A 151 3.63 15.28 0.43
CA LEU A 151 4.83 14.95 1.19
C LEU A 151 5.52 16.26 1.62
N ARG A 152 5.44 16.59 2.90
CA ARG A 152 5.97 17.84 3.47
C ARG A 152 7.28 17.60 4.20
#